data_9a1c818121c3864a60c736ef53c78cde
#
_entry.id   9a1c818121c3864a60c736ef53c78cde
#
_cell.length_a   1.000
_cell.length_b   1.000
_cell.length_c   1.000
_cell.angle_alpha   90.00
_cell.angle_beta   90.00
_cell.angle_gamma   90.00
#
_symmetry.space_group_name_H-M   'P 1'
#
loop_
_entity.id
_entity.type
_entity.pdbx_description
1 polymer ?
#
loop_
_entity_poly.entity_id
_entity_poly.type
_entity_poly.pdbx_seq_one_letter_code
_entity_poly.pdbx_strand_id
1 'polypeptide(L)'
;MSATITQTQEPIELMTIQGRGKDTIEEQQQPSLPPEDVPPPYAQTQAQRWNYPRGNMPKLGFAFLSFIIAGMNDAAIGALIPYLETYYDLSYTVISLIFLTPFAGYSVAAFTNARIHMRFGQRGVAIMAPICHLITFVALALHPPYPVLVVCNIFSGFGNGLTDACFCAWVGAMHKANTVQGFLHASYSLGALFSPLIATSMVVSYDLPWYTFYYVMIGITVVEWVGLTVSFWQKTGAVYQLEHVNESEGSGAGTREALKSKVTWLCSLFFFAYMGVEVGLGGWVVTFMLRVRKASAYASGASGTGFWAGMALGRVCLGFVTERFGERLCLSIYLVICIGLQLLFWLVPRFIVSAIAVAFLGFFLGPMFPGAVMVTAKLLPTKIHVSAIGFAMAIGGTGGTIFPFAIGAIANSKGVGVLQPIILALITVVAGVWLSFPRIQKKD
;
A
#
# COMPACT_ATOMS: atom_id res chain seq x y z
N MET A 1 -38.18 -42.03 47.25
CA MET A 1 -39.38 -41.14 47.36
C MET A 1 -39.28 -40.11 46.24
N SER A 2 -39.97 -40.40 45.22
CA SER A 2 -41.18 -39.77 44.60
C SER A 2 -40.75 -38.55 43.73
N ALA A 3 -41.24 -38.35 42.55
CA ALA A 3 -42.14 -39.04 41.65
C ALA A 3 -41.95 -38.49 40.24
N THR A 4 -41.98 -39.36 39.25
CA THR A 4 -42.04 -39.10 37.83
C THR A 4 -43.44 -38.64 37.44
N ILE A 5 -43.60 -37.57 36.65
CA ILE A 5 -44.87 -37.28 35.97
C ILE A 5 -44.60 -37.28 34.46
N THR A 6 -45.09 -38.30 33.81
CA THR A 6 -45.20 -38.47 32.36
C THR A 6 -46.55 -37.86 31.94
N GLN A 7 -46.53 -36.91 30.97
CA GLN A 7 -47.79 -36.49 30.30
C GLN A 7 -47.77 -36.99 28.86
N THR A 8 -48.68 -37.93 28.62
CA THR A 8 -49.09 -38.46 27.33
C THR A 8 -50.03 -37.48 26.64
N GLN A 9 -49.74 -37.14 25.40
CA GLN A 9 -50.68 -36.42 24.50
C GLN A 9 -51.34 -37.45 23.60
N GLU A 10 -52.69 -37.48 23.69
CA GLU A 10 -53.59 -38.21 22.78
C GLU A 10 -53.88 -37.38 21.51
N PRO A 11 -54.16 -38.03 20.36
CA PRO A 11 -54.47 -37.35 19.11
C PRO A 11 -55.95 -36.95 19.02
N ILE A 12 -56.25 -35.74 18.53
CA ILE A 12 -57.60 -35.23 18.28
C ILE A 12 -58.03 -35.68 16.89
N GLU A 13 -59.10 -36.48 16.83
CA GLU A 13 -59.81 -36.88 15.61
C GLU A 13 -60.52 -35.73 14.94
N LEU A 14 -60.42 -35.68 13.60
CA LEU A 14 -61.22 -34.81 12.74
C LEU A 14 -62.64 -35.31 12.60
N MET A 15 -63.60 -34.56 13.12
CA MET A 15 -65.01 -34.78 12.84
C MET A 15 -65.45 -33.97 11.63
N THR A 16 -65.82 -34.62 10.55
CA THR A 16 -66.45 -34.06 9.35
C THR A 16 -67.95 -33.80 9.66
N ILE A 17 -68.39 -32.57 9.55
CA ILE A 17 -69.81 -32.22 9.50
C ILE A 17 -70.15 -31.60 8.17
N GLN A 18 -70.91 -32.34 7.37
CA GLN A 18 -71.71 -31.83 6.23
C GLN A 18 -73.03 -31.21 6.75
N GLY A 19 -73.33 -29.99 6.30
CA GLY A 19 -74.66 -29.40 6.61
C GLY A 19 -74.91 -28.04 5.97
N ARG A 20 -75.46 -28.04 4.82
CA ARG A 20 -76.37 -27.11 4.11
C ARG A 20 -76.82 -25.87 4.92
N GLY A 21 -76.61 -24.68 4.36
CA GLY A 21 -77.33 -23.44 4.74
C GLY A 21 -76.71 -22.24 4.00
N LYS A 22 -77.42 -21.71 3.02
CA LYS A 22 -77.14 -20.42 2.39
C LYS A 22 -77.57 -19.36 3.36
N ASP A 23 -76.68 -18.57 3.90
CA ASP A 23 -76.94 -17.23 4.42
C ASP A 23 -75.75 -16.31 4.04
N THR A 24 -76.11 -15.27 3.33
CA THR A 24 -75.25 -14.21 2.83
C THR A 24 -74.76 -13.41 4.05
N ILE A 25 -73.53 -13.57 4.45
CA ILE A 25 -72.88 -12.69 5.41
C ILE A 25 -72.14 -11.61 4.60
N GLU A 26 -72.57 -10.37 4.70
CA GLU A 26 -71.85 -9.19 4.26
C GLU A 26 -70.49 -9.17 4.93
N GLU A 27 -69.46 -9.39 4.14
CA GLU A 27 -68.04 -9.25 4.52
C GLU A 27 -67.80 -7.74 4.72
N GLN A 28 -67.80 -7.30 5.96
CA GLN A 28 -67.30 -5.96 6.32
C GLN A 28 -65.83 -5.90 5.89
N GLN A 29 -65.56 -5.21 4.79
CA GLN A 29 -64.23 -4.82 4.40
C GLN A 29 -63.62 -4.00 5.53
N GLN A 30 -62.67 -4.58 6.26
CA GLN A 30 -61.74 -3.83 7.07
C GLN A 30 -61.03 -2.79 6.16
N PRO A 31 -60.92 -1.53 6.58
CA PRO A 31 -60.16 -0.54 5.82
C PRO A 31 -58.74 -1.10 5.65
N SER A 32 -58.34 -1.33 4.40
CA SER A 32 -56.96 -1.63 4.06
C SER A 32 -56.13 -0.43 4.52
N LEU A 33 -55.28 -0.64 5.55
CA LEU A 33 -54.20 0.30 5.87
C LEU A 33 -53.42 0.57 4.55
N PRO A 34 -53.10 1.84 4.27
CA PRO A 34 -52.26 2.15 3.12
C PRO A 34 -51.00 1.29 3.22
N PRO A 35 -50.46 0.78 2.10
CA PRO A 35 -49.22 0.01 2.14
C PRO A 35 -48.22 0.85 2.92
N GLU A 36 -47.80 0.37 4.08
CA GLU A 36 -46.61 0.89 4.72
C GLU A 36 -45.56 1.02 3.63
N ASP A 37 -45.04 2.21 3.43
CA ASP A 37 -43.83 2.42 2.62
C ASP A 37 -42.70 1.59 3.25
N VAL A 38 -42.68 0.29 2.92
CA VAL A 38 -41.53 -0.55 3.13
C VAL A 38 -40.47 0.11 2.29
N PRO A 39 -39.46 0.76 2.89
CA PRO A 39 -38.37 1.33 2.11
C PRO A 39 -37.86 0.20 1.21
N PRO A 40 -37.65 0.47 -0.09
CA PRO A 40 -37.21 -0.56 -1.02
C PRO A 40 -36.05 -1.32 -0.42
N PRO A 41 -36.03 -2.67 -0.49
CA PRO A 41 -34.95 -3.46 0.07
C PRO A 41 -33.67 -2.86 -0.45
N TYR A 42 -32.84 -2.37 0.48
CA TYR A 42 -31.61 -1.58 0.29
C TYR A 42 -31.03 -1.87 -1.08
N ALA A 43 -31.12 -0.91 -1.99
CA ALA A 43 -30.55 -1.04 -3.31
C ALA A 43 -29.11 -1.47 -3.06
N GLN A 44 -28.75 -2.70 -3.43
CA GLN A 44 -27.39 -3.19 -3.39
C GLN A 44 -26.56 -2.11 -4.05
N THR A 45 -25.78 -1.39 -3.29
CA THR A 45 -25.10 -0.18 -3.77
C THR A 45 -24.21 -0.64 -4.89
N GLN A 46 -24.63 -0.43 -6.14
CA GLN A 46 -23.87 -0.89 -7.29
C GLN A 46 -22.48 -0.32 -7.17
N ALA A 47 -21.46 -1.18 -7.20
CA ALA A 47 -20.07 -0.79 -7.04
C ALA A 47 -19.78 0.39 -7.98
N GLN A 48 -19.37 1.52 -7.40
CA GLN A 48 -19.11 2.75 -8.15
C GLN A 48 -18.08 2.47 -9.26
N ARG A 49 -18.27 3.08 -10.42
CA ARG A 49 -17.27 3.01 -11.49
C ARG A 49 -16.28 4.16 -11.33
N TRP A 50 -15.08 4.00 -11.86
CA TRP A 50 -14.05 5.04 -11.86
C TRP A 50 -14.51 6.36 -12.51
N ASN A 51 -15.41 6.29 -13.52
CA ASN A 51 -15.96 7.42 -14.29
C ASN A 51 -17.42 7.75 -13.95
N TYR A 52 -18.07 7.00 -13.06
CA TYR A 52 -19.46 7.25 -12.69
C TYR A 52 -19.71 6.99 -11.18
N PRO A 53 -20.30 7.97 -10.48
CA PRO A 53 -20.72 9.31 -10.92
C PRO A 53 -19.52 10.15 -11.40
N ARG A 54 -19.75 11.15 -12.25
CA ARG A 54 -18.67 11.98 -12.86
C ARG A 54 -17.73 12.61 -11.83
N GLY A 55 -18.19 12.86 -10.62
CA GLY A 55 -17.37 13.34 -9.51
C GLY A 55 -16.27 12.37 -9.05
N ASN A 56 -16.27 11.10 -9.48
CA ASN A 56 -15.20 10.16 -9.16
C ASN A 56 -13.91 10.42 -9.98
N MET A 57 -14.02 10.99 -11.18
CA MET A 57 -12.84 11.28 -12.01
C MET A 57 -11.85 12.25 -11.33
N PRO A 58 -12.25 13.45 -10.87
CA PRO A 58 -11.34 14.34 -10.17
C PRO A 58 -10.82 13.75 -8.86
N LYS A 59 -11.68 13.02 -8.10
CA LYS A 59 -11.24 12.32 -6.87
C LYS A 59 -10.12 11.33 -7.16
N LEU A 60 -10.27 10.54 -8.21
CA LEU A 60 -9.29 9.54 -8.61
C LEU A 60 -8.00 10.21 -9.13
N GLY A 61 -8.13 11.29 -9.91
CA GLY A 61 -6.98 12.06 -10.41
C GLY A 61 -6.13 12.62 -9.26
N PHE A 62 -6.75 13.21 -8.24
CA PHE A 62 -6.03 13.73 -7.07
C PHE A 62 -5.54 12.61 -6.12
N ALA A 63 -6.22 11.48 -6.04
CA ALA A 63 -5.70 10.30 -5.34
C ALA A 63 -4.43 9.77 -6.04
N PHE A 64 -4.40 9.72 -7.37
CA PHE A 64 -3.19 9.38 -8.13
C PHE A 64 -2.06 10.38 -7.88
N LEU A 65 -2.37 11.69 -7.82
CA LEU A 65 -1.38 12.72 -7.50
C LEU A 65 -0.79 12.52 -6.09
N SER A 66 -1.61 12.17 -5.10
CA SER A 66 -1.11 11.82 -3.75
C SER A 66 -0.11 10.68 -3.78
N PHE A 67 -0.39 9.62 -4.55
CA PHE A 67 0.53 8.50 -4.69
C PHE A 67 1.80 8.89 -5.46
N ILE A 68 1.71 9.78 -6.46
CA ILE A 68 2.90 10.35 -7.12
C ILE A 68 3.77 11.09 -6.11
N ILE A 69 3.18 11.95 -5.27
CA ILE A 69 3.90 12.73 -4.24
C ILE A 69 4.56 11.80 -3.21
N ALA A 70 3.86 10.78 -2.74
CA ALA A 70 4.42 9.78 -1.84
C ALA A 70 5.62 9.07 -2.47
N GLY A 71 5.51 8.60 -3.71
CA GLY A 71 6.61 7.99 -4.45
C GLY A 71 7.78 8.94 -4.69
N MET A 72 7.50 10.21 -5.02
CA MET A 72 8.54 11.24 -5.15
C MET A 72 9.30 11.46 -3.85
N ASN A 73 8.60 11.56 -2.73
CA ASN A 73 9.24 11.76 -1.43
C ASN A 73 10.15 10.59 -1.06
N ASP A 74 9.65 9.37 -1.19
CA ASP A 74 10.38 8.18 -0.74
C ASP A 74 11.63 7.91 -1.58
N ALA A 75 11.55 8.12 -2.90
CA ALA A 75 12.68 7.92 -3.80
C ALA A 75 13.70 9.08 -3.76
N ALA A 76 13.27 10.31 -3.44
CA ALA A 76 14.16 11.46 -3.28
C ALA A 76 15.20 11.22 -2.19
N ILE A 77 14.81 10.60 -1.08
CA ILE A 77 15.71 10.31 0.04
C ILE A 77 16.94 9.57 -0.46
N GLY A 78 16.75 8.49 -1.25
CA GLY A 78 17.87 7.71 -1.79
C GLY A 78 18.82 8.51 -2.69
N ALA A 79 18.30 9.44 -3.50
CA ALA A 79 19.11 10.29 -4.35
C ALA A 79 19.84 11.39 -3.55
N LEU A 80 19.24 11.87 -2.46
CA LEU A 80 19.75 12.98 -1.67
C LEU A 80 20.68 12.59 -0.53
N ILE A 81 20.73 11.30 -0.13
CA ILE A 81 21.62 10.81 0.96
C ILE A 81 23.06 11.33 0.85
N PRO A 82 23.77 11.25 -0.32
CA PRO A 82 25.15 11.72 -0.40
C PRO A 82 25.32 13.23 -0.13
N TYR A 83 24.30 14.01 -0.47
CA TYR A 83 24.29 15.47 -0.27
C TYR A 83 23.93 15.84 1.16
N LEU A 84 23.01 15.12 1.78
CA LEU A 84 22.66 15.26 3.20
C LEU A 84 23.85 14.87 4.10
N GLU A 85 24.53 13.75 3.77
CA GLU A 85 25.74 13.31 4.44
C GLU A 85 26.80 14.41 4.47
N THR A 86 27.09 15.00 3.29
CA THR A 86 28.09 16.05 3.15
C THR A 86 27.66 17.36 3.82
N TYR A 87 26.36 17.75 3.69
CA TYR A 87 25.84 19.00 4.20
C TYR A 87 25.82 19.06 5.74
N TYR A 88 25.42 17.96 6.40
CA TYR A 88 25.30 17.87 7.85
C TYR A 88 26.53 17.23 8.52
N ASP A 89 27.53 16.80 7.77
CA ASP A 89 28.71 16.07 8.24
C ASP A 89 28.34 14.88 9.13
N LEU A 90 27.48 14.00 8.64
CA LEU A 90 26.89 12.91 9.40
C LEU A 90 27.40 11.55 8.94
N SER A 91 27.46 10.63 9.89
CA SER A 91 27.71 9.21 9.60
C SER A 91 26.51 8.55 8.93
N TYR A 92 26.75 7.44 8.22
CA TYR A 92 25.68 6.65 7.58
C TYR A 92 24.66 6.12 8.57
N THR A 93 25.07 5.80 9.79
CA THR A 93 24.14 5.38 10.85
C THR A 93 23.14 6.49 11.19
N VAL A 94 23.65 7.71 11.38
CA VAL A 94 22.78 8.84 11.75
C VAL A 94 21.87 9.22 10.59
N ILE A 95 22.42 9.32 9.37
CA ILE A 95 21.60 9.70 8.21
C ILE A 95 20.51 8.68 7.90
N SER A 96 20.76 7.41 8.15
CA SER A 96 19.76 6.35 7.91
C SER A 96 18.57 6.37 8.87
N LEU A 97 18.60 7.16 9.96
CA LEU A 97 17.44 7.39 10.84
C LEU A 97 16.24 7.96 10.08
N ILE A 98 16.48 8.64 8.95
CA ILE A 98 15.42 9.18 8.10
C ILE A 98 14.46 8.08 7.56
N PHE A 99 14.91 6.84 7.46
CA PHE A 99 14.06 5.71 7.05
C PHE A 99 13.18 5.19 8.18
N LEU A 100 13.52 5.44 9.46
CA LEU A 100 12.77 4.92 10.60
C LEU A 100 11.55 5.78 10.94
N THR A 101 11.67 7.07 10.80
CA THR A 101 10.67 8.01 11.32
C THR A 101 9.36 8.05 10.53
N PRO A 102 9.33 7.91 9.20
CA PRO A 102 8.07 7.78 8.48
C PRO A 102 7.24 6.58 8.94
N PHE A 103 7.90 5.45 9.29
CA PHE A 103 7.20 4.28 9.83
C PHE A 103 6.50 4.55 11.15
N ALA A 104 7.08 5.34 12.04
CA ALA A 104 6.42 5.74 13.29
C ALA A 104 5.12 6.50 13.00
N GLY A 105 5.17 7.46 12.07
CA GLY A 105 3.97 8.20 11.64
C GLY A 105 2.93 7.30 10.98
N TYR A 106 3.35 6.44 10.07
CA TYR A 106 2.48 5.47 9.40
C TYR A 106 1.78 4.53 10.40
N SER A 107 2.51 4.08 11.42
CA SER A 107 1.95 3.25 12.48
C SER A 107 0.87 4.00 13.28
N VAL A 108 1.12 5.26 13.65
CA VAL A 108 0.11 6.11 14.31
C VAL A 108 -1.12 6.29 13.42
N ALA A 109 -0.95 6.50 12.11
CA ALA A 109 -2.05 6.57 11.17
C ALA A 109 -2.88 5.28 11.17
N ALA A 110 -2.24 4.11 11.14
CA ALA A 110 -2.93 2.82 11.16
C ALA A 110 -3.84 2.63 12.38
N PHE A 111 -3.41 3.08 13.57
CA PHE A 111 -4.22 3.01 14.81
C PHE A 111 -5.32 4.08 14.88
N THR A 112 -5.13 5.23 14.24
CA THR A 112 -6.06 6.36 14.36
C THR A 112 -7.01 6.47 13.17
N ASN A 113 -6.70 5.83 12.05
CA ASN A 113 -7.42 5.95 10.78
C ASN A 113 -8.92 5.71 10.89
N ALA A 114 -9.34 4.64 11.59
CA ALA A 114 -10.77 4.34 11.79
C ALA A 114 -11.50 5.49 12.52
N ARG A 115 -10.88 6.05 13.57
CA ARG A 115 -11.44 7.18 14.32
C ARG A 115 -11.52 8.44 13.47
N ILE A 116 -10.51 8.69 12.64
CA ILE A 116 -10.46 9.85 11.73
C ILE A 116 -11.58 9.73 10.69
N HIS A 117 -11.75 8.55 10.07
CA HIS A 117 -12.83 8.31 9.10
C HIS A 117 -14.22 8.43 9.73
N MET A 118 -14.43 7.86 10.91
CA MET A 118 -15.72 7.97 11.62
C MET A 118 -16.06 9.41 11.97
N ARG A 119 -15.10 10.24 12.34
CA ARG A 119 -15.33 11.62 12.78
C ARG A 119 -15.36 12.62 11.63
N PHE A 120 -14.46 12.51 10.68
CA PHE A 120 -14.23 13.51 9.64
C PHE A 120 -14.52 13.01 8.23
N GLY A 121 -14.68 11.70 8.04
CA GLY A 121 -14.87 11.06 6.73
C GLY A 121 -13.63 11.13 5.86
N GLN A 122 -13.79 10.80 4.57
CA GLN A 122 -12.73 10.93 3.57
C GLN A 122 -12.30 12.40 3.38
N ARG A 123 -13.21 13.38 3.62
CA ARG A 123 -12.85 14.81 3.62
C ARG A 123 -11.78 15.13 4.65
N GLY A 124 -11.86 14.53 5.84
CA GLY A 124 -10.85 14.72 6.87
C GLY A 124 -9.47 14.27 6.42
N VAL A 125 -9.36 13.09 5.79
CA VAL A 125 -8.12 12.57 5.24
C VAL A 125 -7.61 13.45 4.10
N ALA A 126 -8.50 13.87 3.18
CA ALA A 126 -8.18 14.76 2.06
C ALA A 126 -7.58 16.13 2.49
N ILE A 127 -7.87 16.57 3.71
CA ILE A 127 -7.31 17.79 4.29
C ILE A 127 -6.04 17.48 5.09
N MET A 128 -6.09 16.48 5.98
CA MET A 128 -5.03 16.23 6.96
C MET A 128 -3.76 15.64 6.32
N ALA A 129 -3.89 14.73 5.37
CA ALA A 129 -2.73 14.06 4.79
C ALA A 129 -1.82 15.04 4.02
N PRO A 130 -2.32 15.88 3.09
CA PRO A 130 -1.48 16.88 2.43
C PRO A 130 -0.90 17.93 3.39
N ILE A 131 -1.61 18.31 4.45
CA ILE A 131 -1.06 19.21 5.48
C ILE A 131 0.14 18.56 6.17
N CYS A 132 0.07 17.28 6.50
CA CYS A 132 1.19 16.55 7.08
C CYS A 132 2.40 16.49 6.12
N HIS A 133 2.15 16.26 4.83
CA HIS A 133 3.19 16.35 3.80
C HIS A 133 3.80 17.76 3.73
N LEU A 134 2.97 18.82 3.72
CA LEU A 134 3.43 20.21 3.71
C LEU A 134 4.30 20.54 4.92
N ILE A 135 3.91 20.10 6.13
CA ILE A 135 4.73 20.29 7.35
C ILE A 135 6.12 19.70 7.14
N THR A 136 6.20 18.46 6.62
CA THR A 136 7.48 17.82 6.35
C THR A 136 8.27 18.56 5.27
N PHE A 137 7.66 18.87 4.12
CA PHE A 137 8.38 19.47 3.00
C PHE A 137 8.82 20.91 3.27
N VAL A 138 8.02 21.68 4.00
CA VAL A 138 8.42 23.02 4.48
C VAL A 138 9.59 22.90 5.46
N ALA A 139 9.55 21.95 6.39
CA ALA A 139 10.66 21.73 7.30
C ALA A 139 11.94 21.36 6.53
N LEU A 140 11.87 20.44 5.56
CA LEU A 140 12.99 20.03 4.72
C LEU A 140 13.53 21.20 3.86
N ALA A 141 12.64 22.03 3.33
CA ALA A 141 13.02 23.23 2.56
C ALA A 141 13.73 24.30 3.41
N LEU A 142 13.41 24.39 4.70
CA LEU A 142 14.07 25.29 5.65
C LEU A 142 15.40 24.74 6.16
N HIS A 143 15.80 23.56 5.79
CA HIS A 143 17.06 22.88 6.11
C HIS A 143 17.49 23.00 7.59
N PRO A 144 16.60 22.67 8.56
CA PRO A 144 16.89 22.79 9.98
C PRO A 144 18.00 21.80 10.41
N PRO A 145 18.48 21.86 11.66
CA PRO A 145 19.37 20.83 12.19
C PRO A 145 18.79 19.41 11.97
N TYR A 146 19.64 18.46 11.62
CA TYR A 146 19.24 17.12 11.18
C TYR A 146 18.22 16.39 12.10
N PRO A 147 18.33 16.47 13.45
CA PRO A 147 17.33 15.83 14.33
C PRO A 147 15.91 16.35 14.12
N VAL A 148 15.74 17.67 13.83
CA VAL A 148 14.43 18.25 13.54
C VAL A 148 13.88 17.72 12.22
N LEU A 149 14.74 17.61 11.19
CA LEU A 149 14.39 17.04 9.90
C LEU A 149 13.90 15.60 10.04
N VAL A 150 14.61 14.77 10.81
CA VAL A 150 14.24 13.39 11.09
C VAL A 150 12.88 13.30 11.78
N VAL A 151 12.63 14.13 12.81
CA VAL A 151 11.34 14.16 13.51
C VAL A 151 10.20 14.62 12.60
N CYS A 152 10.42 15.62 11.75
CA CYS A 152 9.40 16.11 10.82
C CYS A 152 8.95 15.05 9.81
N ASN A 153 9.79 14.07 9.47
CA ASN A 153 9.41 12.96 8.61
C ASN A 153 8.32 12.03 9.21
N ILE A 154 8.08 12.09 10.53
CA ILE A 154 6.93 11.40 11.15
C ILE A 154 5.62 11.90 10.55
N PHE A 155 5.49 13.20 10.27
CA PHE A 155 4.29 13.75 9.64
C PHE A 155 4.08 13.23 8.23
N SER A 156 5.15 13.12 7.42
CA SER A 156 5.06 12.51 6.08
C SER A 156 4.55 11.07 6.16
N GLY A 157 5.11 10.27 7.07
CA GLY A 157 4.65 8.89 7.29
C GLY A 157 3.19 8.81 7.74
N PHE A 158 2.76 9.72 8.62
CA PHE A 158 1.37 9.80 9.05
C PHE A 158 0.43 10.15 7.88
N GLY A 159 0.81 11.15 7.06
CA GLY A 159 0.07 11.52 5.84
C GLY A 159 -0.04 10.35 4.86
N ASN A 160 1.07 9.65 4.58
CA ASN A 160 1.09 8.47 3.71
C ASN A 160 0.17 7.36 4.25
N GLY A 161 0.21 7.06 5.56
CA GLY A 161 -0.65 6.05 6.16
C GLY A 161 -2.14 6.36 6.06
N LEU A 162 -2.53 7.63 6.21
CA LEU A 162 -3.91 8.07 6.00
C LEU A 162 -4.34 7.94 4.53
N THR A 163 -3.46 8.36 3.60
CA THR A 163 -3.69 8.33 2.16
C THR A 163 -3.86 6.90 1.66
N ASP A 164 -2.96 6.01 2.03
CA ASP A 164 -3.00 4.60 1.65
C ASP A 164 -4.28 3.93 2.13
N ALA A 165 -4.59 4.07 3.41
CA ALA A 165 -5.77 3.44 3.99
C ALA A 165 -7.08 3.96 3.37
N CYS A 166 -7.17 5.28 3.14
CA CYS A 166 -8.36 5.92 2.60
C CYS A 166 -8.58 5.56 1.12
N PHE A 167 -7.57 5.79 0.30
CA PHE A 167 -7.75 5.68 -1.15
C PHE A 167 -7.69 4.23 -1.63
N CYS A 168 -6.87 3.37 -1.00
CA CYS A 168 -6.89 1.94 -1.31
C CYS A 168 -8.23 1.30 -0.95
N ALA A 169 -8.84 1.65 0.20
CA ALA A 169 -10.15 1.15 0.57
C ALA A 169 -11.25 1.66 -0.39
N TRP A 170 -11.24 2.97 -0.70
CA TRP A 170 -12.22 3.56 -1.62
C TRP A 170 -12.13 2.98 -3.03
N VAL A 171 -10.93 2.83 -3.57
CA VAL A 171 -10.69 2.21 -4.90
C VAL A 171 -11.01 0.72 -4.87
N GLY A 172 -10.71 0.03 -3.75
CA GLY A 172 -11.03 -1.38 -3.54
C GLY A 172 -12.53 -1.71 -3.59
N ALA A 173 -13.38 -0.74 -3.28
CA ALA A 173 -14.83 -0.86 -3.38
C ALA A 173 -15.40 -0.57 -4.79
N MET A 174 -14.56 -0.21 -5.77
CA MET A 174 -15.01 0.13 -7.13
C MET A 174 -15.17 -1.09 -8.03
N HIS A 175 -15.99 -0.91 -9.07
CA HIS A 175 -16.03 -1.87 -10.18
C HIS A 175 -14.65 -1.92 -10.86
N LYS A 176 -14.14 -3.14 -11.13
CA LYS A 176 -12.76 -3.38 -11.62
C LYS A 176 -11.69 -2.85 -10.65
N ALA A 177 -11.91 -3.02 -9.35
CA ALA A 177 -11.02 -2.57 -8.29
C ALA A 177 -9.54 -2.90 -8.56
N ASN A 178 -9.22 -4.13 -8.98
CA ASN A 178 -7.85 -4.55 -9.26
C ASN A 178 -7.15 -3.68 -10.31
N THR A 179 -7.87 -3.30 -11.39
CA THR A 179 -7.31 -2.44 -12.45
C THR A 179 -7.05 -1.03 -11.91
N VAL A 180 -8.02 -0.44 -11.20
CA VAL A 180 -7.88 0.93 -10.67
C VAL A 180 -6.83 0.99 -9.57
N GLN A 181 -6.77 -0.04 -8.70
CA GLN A 181 -5.71 -0.21 -7.69
C GLN A 181 -4.32 -0.32 -8.33
N GLY A 182 -4.23 -1.06 -9.45
CA GLY A 182 -3.01 -1.16 -10.23
C GLY A 182 -2.52 0.21 -10.71
N PHE A 183 -3.41 1.06 -11.25
CA PHE A 183 -3.06 2.43 -11.64
C PHE A 183 -2.69 3.31 -10.45
N LEU A 184 -3.35 3.15 -9.30
CA LEU A 184 -3.02 3.89 -8.08
C LEU A 184 -1.56 3.61 -7.66
N HIS A 185 -1.15 2.35 -7.57
CA HIS A 185 0.22 1.97 -7.23
C HIS A 185 1.22 2.24 -8.36
N ALA A 186 0.80 2.23 -9.63
CA ALA A 186 1.64 2.68 -10.74
C ALA A 186 1.95 4.18 -10.65
N SER A 187 1.01 4.98 -10.15
CA SER A 187 1.22 6.41 -9.89
C SER A 187 2.33 6.65 -8.86
N TYR A 188 2.38 5.85 -7.78
CA TYR A 188 3.51 5.86 -6.84
C TYR A 188 4.85 5.58 -7.55
N SER A 189 4.89 4.53 -8.38
CA SER A 189 6.11 4.18 -9.11
C SER A 189 6.53 5.27 -10.11
N LEU A 190 5.57 5.97 -10.69
CA LEU A 190 5.82 7.11 -11.57
C LEU A 190 6.48 8.27 -10.81
N GLY A 191 5.98 8.57 -9.61
CA GLY A 191 6.60 9.55 -8.71
C GLY A 191 8.03 9.15 -8.33
N ALA A 192 8.22 7.90 -7.93
CA ALA A 192 9.53 7.36 -7.57
C ALA A 192 10.53 7.37 -8.73
N LEU A 193 10.05 7.22 -9.97
CA LEU A 193 10.86 7.30 -11.19
C LEU A 193 11.39 8.73 -11.44
N PHE A 194 10.51 9.73 -11.36
CA PHE A 194 10.92 11.11 -11.70
C PHE A 194 11.74 11.78 -10.60
N SER A 195 11.55 11.39 -9.35
CA SER A 195 12.14 12.05 -8.20
C SER A 195 13.68 12.06 -8.20
N PRO A 196 14.38 10.92 -8.35
CA PRO A 196 15.84 10.93 -8.40
C PRO A 196 16.39 11.73 -9.59
N LEU A 197 15.67 11.72 -10.73
CA LEU A 197 16.05 12.48 -11.91
C LEU A 197 15.97 13.99 -11.63
N ILE A 198 14.86 14.46 -11.07
CA ILE A 198 14.65 15.88 -10.75
C ILE A 198 15.65 16.32 -9.67
N ALA A 199 15.74 15.59 -8.55
CA ALA A 199 16.61 15.91 -7.43
C ALA A 199 18.09 15.97 -7.87
N THR A 200 18.55 14.94 -8.61
CA THR A 200 19.94 14.91 -9.09
C THR A 200 20.20 16.00 -10.11
N SER A 201 19.29 16.29 -11.06
CA SER A 201 19.46 17.36 -12.03
C SER A 201 19.53 18.73 -11.36
N MET A 202 18.69 18.99 -10.36
CA MET A 202 18.73 20.26 -9.61
C MET A 202 20.06 20.45 -8.91
N VAL A 203 20.59 19.41 -8.26
CA VAL A 203 21.85 19.53 -7.51
C VAL A 203 23.07 19.52 -8.43
N VAL A 204 23.10 18.64 -9.44
CA VAL A 204 24.32 18.42 -10.25
C VAL A 204 24.38 19.30 -11.47
N SER A 205 23.26 19.49 -12.20
CA SER A 205 23.25 20.24 -13.45
C SER A 205 23.03 21.76 -13.25
N TYR A 206 22.27 22.11 -12.21
CA TYR A 206 21.95 23.53 -11.92
C TYR A 206 22.65 24.05 -10.67
N ASP A 207 23.51 23.24 -10.02
CA ASP A 207 24.27 23.59 -8.80
C ASP A 207 23.40 24.19 -7.69
N LEU A 208 22.17 23.66 -7.56
CA LEU A 208 21.24 24.09 -6.54
C LEU A 208 21.44 23.27 -5.25
N PRO A 209 21.25 23.86 -4.07
CA PRO A 209 21.29 23.13 -2.80
C PRO A 209 20.23 22.04 -2.76
N TRP A 210 20.51 20.92 -2.08
CA TRP A 210 19.64 19.75 -2.00
C TRP A 210 18.19 20.06 -1.55
N TYR A 211 18.01 21.05 -0.68
CA TYR A 211 16.70 21.41 -0.11
C TYR A 211 15.79 22.12 -1.14
N THR A 212 16.32 22.60 -2.24
CA THR A 212 15.53 23.26 -3.30
C THR A 212 14.55 22.29 -3.98
N PHE A 213 14.85 21.00 -3.99
CA PHE A 213 13.91 19.97 -4.42
C PHE A 213 12.57 20.03 -3.67
N TYR A 214 12.60 20.37 -2.38
CA TYR A 214 11.40 20.44 -1.56
C TYR A 214 10.52 21.65 -1.87
N TYR A 215 11.02 22.70 -2.55
CA TYR A 215 10.16 23.76 -3.10
C TYR A 215 9.23 23.21 -4.19
N VAL A 216 9.72 22.31 -5.04
CA VAL A 216 8.89 21.61 -6.02
C VAL A 216 7.84 20.76 -5.29
N MET A 217 8.26 20.01 -4.26
CA MET A 217 7.36 19.17 -3.46
C MET A 217 6.26 20.00 -2.77
N ILE A 218 6.58 21.17 -2.22
CA ILE A 218 5.60 22.09 -1.64
C ILE A 218 4.58 22.52 -2.70
N GLY A 219 5.05 22.93 -3.87
CA GLY A 219 4.18 23.41 -4.95
C GLY A 219 3.16 22.36 -5.39
N ILE A 220 3.60 21.14 -5.67
CA ILE A 220 2.70 20.06 -6.09
C ILE A 220 1.77 19.60 -4.95
N THR A 221 2.22 19.64 -3.69
CA THR A 221 1.39 19.27 -2.52
C THR A 221 0.32 20.32 -2.23
N VAL A 222 0.56 21.60 -2.49
CA VAL A 222 -0.50 22.61 -2.43
C VAL A 222 -1.60 22.32 -3.45
N VAL A 223 -1.23 21.93 -4.68
CA VAL A 223 -2.20 21.50 -5.71
C VAL A 223 -2.98 20.26 -5.26
N GLU A 224 -2.28 19.27 -4.68
CA GLU A 224 -2.89 18.09 -4.07
C GLU A 224 -3.92 18.48 -2.99
N TRP A 225 -3.51 19.32 -2.04
CA TRP A 225 -4.33 19.73 -0.91
C TRP A 225 -5.63 20.41 -1.36
N VAL A 226 -5.53 21.38 -2.25
CA VAL A 226 -6.70 22.08 -2.80
C VAL A 226 -7.57 21.10 -3.58
N GLY A 227 -6.98 20.32 -4.46
CA GLY A 227 -7.71 19.38 -5.33
C GLY A 227 -8.42 18.28 -4.57
N LEU A 228 -7.76 17.64 -3.59
CA LEU A 228 -8.38 16.65 -2.71
C LEU A 228 -9.49 17.26 -1.87
N THR A 229 -9.23 18.42 -1.24
CA THR A 229 -10.21 19.08 -0.39
C THR A 229 -11.49 19.40 -1.17
N VAL A 230 -11.37 19.97 -2.37
CA VAL A 230 -12.53 20.28 -3.22
C VAL A 230 -13.24 19.01 -3.68
N SER A 231 -12.47 18.00 -4.12
CA SER A 231 -13.03 16.76 -4.67
C SER A 231 -13.78 15.93 -3.62
N PHE A 232 -13.27 15.86 -2.38
CA PHE A 232 -13.86 15.08 -1.29
C PHE A 232 -14.72 15.93 -0.32
N TRP A 233 -15.04 17.18 -0.65
CA TRP A 233 -15.74 18.11 0.25
C TRP A 233 -17.05 17.54 0.83
N GLN A 234 -17.80 16.81 0.02
CA GLN A 234 -19.10 16.22 0.41
C GLN A 234 -18.97 14.91 1.21
N LYS A 235 -17.77 14.29 1.26
CA LYS A 235 -17.53 13.01 1.94
C LYS A 235 -17.19 13.20 3.42
N THR A 236 -18.19 13.71 4.17
CA THR A 236 -18.08 14.01 5.61
C THR A 236 -18.11 12.75 6.48
N GLY A 237 -17.81 12.89 7.78
CA GLY A 237 -17.92 11.80 8.75
C GLY A 237 -19.35 11.26 8.87
N ALA A 238 -20.37 12.13 8.81
CA ALA A 238 -21.78 11.70 8.84
C ALA A 238 -22.12 10.81 7.63
N VAL A 239 -21.66 11.17 6.42
CA VAL A 239 -21.83 10.34 5.22
C VAL A 239 -21.10 9.02 5.36
N TYR A 240 -19.87 9.03 5.88
CA TYR A 240 -19.09 7.81 6.10
C TYR A 240 -19.78 6.85 7.08
N GLN A 241 -20.31 7.37 8.19
CA GLN A 241 -21.06 6.57 9.17
C GLN A 241 -22.29 5.90 8.56
N LEU A 242 -23.05 6.63 7.72
CA LEU A 242 -24.21 6.07 7.03
C LEU A 242 -23.84 4.99 5.99
N GLU A 243 -22.71 5.14 5.31
CA GLU A 243 -22.24 4.17 4.32
C GLU A 243 -21.72 2.86 4.97
N HIS A 244 -21.30 2.89 6.26
CA HIS A 244 -20.60 1.77 6.94
C HIS A 244 -21.30 1.26 8.22
N VAL A 245 -22.61 1.55 8.39
CA VAL A 245 -23.38 1.12 9.58
C VAL A 245 -23.30 -0.41 9.84
N ASN A 246 -23.18 -1.22 8.79
CA ASN A 246 -23.22 -2.67 8.89
C ASN A 246 -21.83 -3.36 8.98
N GLU A 247 -20.73 -2.62 8.86
CA GLU A 247 -19.38 -3.21 8.83
C GLU A 247 -18.72 -3.36 10.22
N SER A 248 -19.26 -2.71 11.24
CA SER A 248 -18.64 -2.65 12.57
C SER A 248 -18.71 -3.95 13.39
N GLU A 249 -19.58 -4.89 13.04
CA GLU A 249 -19.80 -6.09 13.85
C GLU A 249 -18.86 -7.29 13.53
N GLY A 250 -18.12 -7.25 12.43
CA GLY A 250 -17.32 -8.40 11.94
C GLY A 250 -15.79 -8.28 12.05
N SER A 251 -15.24 -7.11 12.31
CA SER A 251 -13.80 -6.82 12.13
C SER A 251 -12.85 -7.60 13.06
N GLY A 252 -13.21 -7.82 14.32
CA GLY A 252 -12.31 -8.48 15.28
C GLY A 252 -12.18 -10.01 15.10
N ALA A 253 -13.25 -10.66 14.68
CA ALA A 253 -13.23 -12.12 14.44
C ALA A 253 -12.40 -12.49 13.21
N GLY A 254 -12.48 -11.69 12.14
CA GLY A 254 -11.68 -11.88 10.92
C GLY A 254 -10.17 -11.73 11.15
N THR A 255 -9.76 -10.76 11.96
CA THR A 255 -8.34 -10.55 12.31
C THR A 255 -7.75 -11.74 13.07
N ARG A 256 -8.48 -12.27 14.07
CA ARG A 256 -8.02 -13.44 14.84
C ARG A 256 -7.90 -14.69 13.98
N GLU A 257 -8.81 -14.88 13.04
CA GLU A 257 -8.78 -16.01 12.09
C GLU A 257 -7.62 -15.85 11.09
N ALA A 258 -7.39 -14.64 10.58
CA ALA A 258 -6.27 -14.30 9.70
C ALA A 258 -4.91 -14.63 10.36
N LEU A 259 -4.72 -14.28 11.63
CA LEU A 259 -3.49 -14.53 12.37
C LEU A 259 -3.21 -16.01 12.64
N LYS A 260 -4.23 -16.90 12.58
CA LYS A 260 -4.07 -18.35 12.68
C LYS A 260 -3.60 -18.99 11.37
N SER A 261 -3.72 -18.30 10.25
CA SER A 261 -3.38 -18.83 8.93
C SER A 261 -1.88 -18.81 8.68
N LYS A 262 -1.30 -19.96 8.32
CA LYS A 262 0.10 -20.04 7.87
C LYS A 262 0.37 -19.20 6.62
N VAL A 263 -0.61 -19.08 5.73
CA VAL A 263 -0.50 -18.28 4.50
C VAL A 263 -0.32 -16.79 4.83
N THR A 264 -1.03 -16.28 5.85
CA THR A 264 -0.87 -14.89 6.33
C THR A 264 0.57 -14.63 6.78
N TRP A 265 1.18 -15.53 7.56
CA TRP A 265 2.55 -15.38 8.03
C TRP A 265 3.59 -15.52 6.91
N LEU A 266 3.37 -16.44 5.95
CA LEU A 266 4.23 -16.53 4.77
C LEU A 266 4.17 -15.25 3.94
N CYS A 267 2.97 -14.69 3.74
CA CYS A 267 2.80 -13.43 3.04
C CYS A 267 3.47 -12.26 3.79
N SER A 268 3.33 -12.22 5.12
CA SER A 268 3.98 -11.23 5.97
C SER A 268 5.51 -11.29 5.86
N LEU A 269 6.09 -12.47 5.92
CA LEU A 269 7.54 -12.66 5.80
C LEU A 269 8.03 -12.35 4.38
N PHE A 270 7.23 -12.72 3.37
CA PHE A 270 7.52 -12.34 1.98
C PHE A 270 7.60 -10.83 1.82
N PHE A 271 6.58 -10.09 2.28
CA PHE A 271 6.56 -8.63 2.18
C PHE A 271 7.63 -7.97 3.04
N PHE A 272 7.91 -8.50 4.23
CA PHE A 272 8.98 -8.00 5.10
C PHE A 272 10.34 -8.01 4.38
N ALA A 273 10.70 -9.14 3.78
CA ALA A 273 11.95 -9.27 3.04
C ALA A 273 11.92 -8.50 1.72
N TYR A 274 10.80 -8.57 0.97
CA TYR A 274 10.64 -7.87 -0.32
C TYR A 274 10.73 -6.35 -0.18
N MET A 275 10.01 -5.75 0.77
CA MET A 275 10.08 -4.31 1.03
C MET A 275 11.47 -3.89 1.49
N GLY A 276 12.17 -4.78 2.22
CA GLY A 276 13.58 -4.59 2.54
C GLY A 276 14.47 -4.50 1.31
N VAL A 277 14.23 -5.33 0.28
CA VAL A 277 14.95 -5.24 -1.01
C VAL A 277 14.59 -3.96 -1.75
N GLU A 278 13.29 -3.67 -1.91
CA GLU A 278 12.79 -2.52 -2.68
C GLU A 278 13.31 -1.20 -2.11
N VAL A 279 13.07 -0.96 -0.83
CA VAL A 279 13.47 0.30 -0.17
C VAL A 279 14.97 0.33 0.11
N GLY A 280 15.60 -0.81 0.40
CA GLY A 280 17.03 -0.90 0.58
C GLY A 280 17.81 -0.54 -0.68
N LEU A 281 17.42 -1.07 -1.84
CA LEU A 281 18.00 -0.68 -3.13
C LEU A 281 17.67 0.77 -3.48
N GLY A 282 16.40 1.16 -3.42
CA GLY A 282 15.97 2.51 -3.73
C GLY A 282 16.70 3.58 -2.89
N GLY A 283 16.92 3.29 -1.62
CA GLY A 283 17.59 4.20 -0.69
C GLY A 283 19.13 4.26 -0.83
N TRP A 284 19.78 3.17 -1.26
CA TRP A 284 21.25 3.10 -1.20
C TRP A 284 21.95 2.93 -2.54
N VAL A 285 21.23 2.66 -3.64
CA VAL A 285 21.85 2.43 -4.95
C VAL A 285 22.64 3.63 -5.46
N VAL A 286 22.14 4.84 -5.28
CA VAL A 286 22.82 6.07 -5.71
C VAL A 286 24.14 6.25 -4.95
N THR A 287 24.09 6.12 -3.64
CA THR A 287 25.29 6.17 -2.77
C THR A 287 26.28 5.06 -3.11
N PHE A 288 25.81 3.83 -3.39
CA PHE A 288 26.66 2.73 -3.82
C PHE A 288 27.36 3.01 -5.16
N MET A 289 26.62 3.51 -6.16
CA MET A 289 27.19 3.85 -7.47
C MET A 289 28.25 4.96 -7.36
N LEU A 290 27.97 5.97 -6.54
CA LEU A 290 28.89 7.10 -6.31
C LEU A 290 30.14 6.66 -5.54
N ARG A 291 29.99 5.97 -4.42
CA ARG A 291 31.08 5.67 -3.49
C ARG A 291 31.87 4.40 -3.86
N VAL A 292 31.20 3.34 -4.36
CA VAL A 292 31.85 2.04 -4.66
C VAL A 292 32.19 1.92 -6.14
N ARG A 293 31.29 2.29 -7.05
CA ARG A 293 31.55 2.24 -8.50
C ARG A 293 32.26 3.48 -9.03
N LYS A 294 32.47 4.52 -8.19
CA LYS A 294 33.15 5.77 -8.53
C LYS A 294 32.54 6.46 -9.77
N ALA A 295 31.24 6.29 -9.95
CA ALA A 295 30.51 6.95 -11.03
C ALA A 295 30.35 8.46 -10.75
N SER A 296 30.12 9.23 -11.80
CA SER A 296 29.78 10.63 -11.63
C SER A 296 28.46 10.78 -10.84
N ALA A 297 28.26 11.91 -10.19
CA ALA A 297 27.04 12.17 -9.40
C ALA A 297 25.78 12.02 -10.25
N TYR A 298 25.79 12.57 -11.48
CA TYR A 298 24.66 12.44 -12.41
C TYR A 298 24.39 10.99 -12.81
N ALA A 299 25.43 10.22 -13.18
CA ALA A 299 25.28 8.82 -13.56
C ALA A 299 24.81 7.95 -12.39
N SER A 300 25.23 8.28 -11.17
CA SER A 300 24.75 7.62 -9.95
C SER A 300 23.25 7.86 -9.71
N GLY A 301 22.80 9.12 -9.83
CA GLY A 301 21.38 9.48 -9.75
C GLY A 301 20.53 8.82 -10.85
N ALA A 302 21.07 8.81 -12.10
CA ALA A 302 20.42 8.13 -13.21
C ALA A 302 20.25 6.61 -12.97
N SER A 303 21.15 5.97 -12.20
CA SER A 303 21.00 4.55 -11.81
C SER A 303 19.82 4.34 -10.85
N GLY A 304 19.57 5.28 -9.93
CA GLY A 304 18.38 5.27 -9.08
C GLY A 304 17.10 5.43 -9.89
N THR A 305 17.09 6.37 -10.84
CA THR A 305 15.99 6.52 -11.82
C THR A 305 15.79 5.23 -12.61
N GLY A 306 16.86 4.59 -13.07
CA GLY A 306 16.82 3.32 -13.81
C GLY A 306 16.17 2.19 -13.01
N PHE A 307 16.47 2.07 -11.71
CA PHE A 307 15.84 1.11 -10.81
C PHE A 307 14.32 1.30 -10.73
N TRP A 308 13.86 2.52 -10.46
CA TRP A 308 12.44 2.82 -10.35
C TRP A 308 11.72 2.76 -11.70
N ALA A 309 12.39 3.15 -12.80
CA ALA A 309 11.88 2.97 -14.16
C ALA A 309 11.65 1.49 -14.48
N GLY A 310 12.66 0.67 -14.18
CA GLY A 310 12.55 -0.78 -14.30
C GLY A 310 11.34 -1.30 -13.53
N MET A 311 11.19 -0.89 -12.27
CA MET A 311 10.08 -1.33 -11.41
C MET A 311 8.70 -0.93 -11.97
N ALA A 312 8.55 0.32 -12.42
CA ALA A 312 7.31 0.80 -13.03
C ALA A 312 6.95 0.00 -14.29
N LEU A 313 7.93 -0.17 -15.19
CA LEU A 313 7.76 -0.94 -16.42
C LEU A 313 7.48 -2.42 -16.14
N GLY A 314 8.18 -3.00 -15.17
CA GLY A 314 7.97 -4.39 -14.75
C GLY A 314 6.56 -4.64 -14.20
N ARG A 315 6.03 -3.72 -13.38
CA ARG A 315 4.64 -3.78 -12.86
C ARG A 315 3.63 -3.83 -13.99
N VAL A 316 3.84 -3.05 -15.05
CA VAL A 316 2.94 -3.01 -16.21
C VAL A 316 3.17 -4.21 -17.12
N CYS A 317 4.37 -4.37 -17.66
CA CYS A 317 4.65 -5.37 -18.71
C CYS A 317 4.55 -6.80 -18.18
N LEU A 318 5.20 -7.09 -17.05
CA LEU A 318 5.20 -8.43 -16.48
C LEU A 318 3.88 -8.76 -15.76
N GLY A 319 3.06 -7.77 -15.43
CA GLY A 319 1.69 -7.99 -14.96
C GLY A 319 0.86 -8.80 -15.95
N PHE A 320 0.85 -8.41 -17.22
CA PHE A 320 0.17 -9.15 -18.30
C PHE A 320 0.74 -10.55 -18.53
N VAL A 321 2.07 -10.69 -18.43
CA VAL A 321 2.74 -12.00 -18.57
C VAL A 321 2.33 -12.91 -17.40
N THR A 322 2.32 -12.37 -16.19
CA THR A 322 1.96 -13.09 -14.97
C THR A 322 0.51 -13.54 -14.98
N GLU A 323 -0.41 -12.70 -15.47
CA GLU A 323 -1.82 -13.05 -15.62
C GLU A 323 -2.02 -14.20 -16.62
N ARG A 324 -1.25 -14.21 -17.71
CA ARG A 324 -1.37 -15.23 -18.77
C ARG A 324 -0.78 -16.59 -18.37
N PHE A 325 0.39 -16.60 -17.72
CA PHE A 325 1.15 -17.83 -17.43
C PHE A 325 1.01 -18.30 -15.96
N GLY A 326 0.39 -17.50 -15.12
CA GLY A 326 0.15 -17.77 -13.70
C GLY A 326 1.26 -17.26 -12.78
N GLU A 327 0.84 -16.72 -11.64
CA GLU A 327 1.72 -16.02 -10.70
C GLU A 327 2.84 -16.93 -10.17
N ARG A 328 2.51 -18.21 -9.87
CA ARG A 328 3.48 -19.11 -9.24
C ARG A 328 4.70 -19.38 -10.13
N LEU A 329 4.46 -19.65 -11.40
CA LEU A 329 5.55 -19.91 -12.37
C LEU A 329 6.34 -18.62 -12.63
N CYS A 330 5.64 -17.54 -12.96
CA CYS A 330 6.26 -16.28 -13.34
C CYS A 330 7.13 -15.71 -12.22
N LEU A 331 6.60 -15.61 -11.00
CA LEU A 331 7.37 -15.05 -9.87
C LEU A 331 8.57 -15.94 -9.52
N SER A 332 8.46 -17.27 -9.64
CA SER A 332 9.60 -18.18 -9.44
C SER A 332 10.72 -17.91 -10.45
N ILE A 333 10.38 -17.73 -11.72
CA ILE A 333 11.35 -17.38 -12.78
C ILE A 333 11.97 -16.02 -12.52
N TYR A 334 11.14 -15.01 -12.18
CA TYR A 334 11.63 -13.66 -11.91
C TYR A 334 12.58 -13.61 -10.71
N LEU A 335 12.32 -14.39 -9.66
CA LEU A 335 13.22 -14.47 -8.49
C LEU A 335 14.56 -15.08 -8.83
N VAL A 336 14.60 -16.13 -9.67
CA VAL A 336 15.86 -16.70 -10.17
C VAL A 336 16.65 -15.67 -10.99
N ILE A 337 15.96 -14.92 -11.85
CA ILE A 337 16.58 -13.84 -12.64
C ILE A 337 17.10 -12.74 -11.71
N CYS A 338 16.33 -12.35 -10.69
CA CYS A 338 16.75 -11.35 -9.68
C CYS A 338 18.03 -11.78 -8.95
N ILE A 339 18.15 -13.05 -8.56
CA ILE A 339 19.37 -13.57 -7.93
C ILE A 339 20.56 -13.45 -8.89
N GLY A 340 20.37 -13.85 -10.15
CA GLY A 340 21.42 -13.74 -11.19
C GLY A 340 21.84 -12.28 -11.45
N LEU A 341 20.87 -11.37 -11.56
CA LEU A 341 21.13 -9.94 -11.74
C LEU A 341 21.81 -9.32 -10.52
N GLN A 342 21.43 -9.73 -9.30
CA GLN A 342 22.08 -9.26 -8.07
C GLN A 342 23.54 -9.75 -7.99
N LEU A 343 23.82 -10.99 -8.38
CA LEU A 343 25.19 -11.49 -8.48
C LEU A 343 25.99 -10.75 -9.54
N LEU A 344 25.40 -10.46 -10.71
CA LEU A 344 26.03 -9.67 -11.76
C LEU A 344 26.35 -8.26 -11.26
N PHE A 345 25.40 -7.61 -10.57
CA PHE A 345 25.55 -6.29 -9.95
C PHE A 345 26.67 -6.28 -8.90
N TRP A 346 26.79 -7.35 -8.12
CA TRP A 346 27.81 -7.47 -7.08
C TRP A 346 29.20 -7.74 -7.66
N LEU A 347 29.34 -8.82 -8.46
CA LEU A 347 30.62 -9.39 -8.83
C LEU A 347 31.32 -8.66 -10.00
N VAL A 348 30.57 -7.94 -10.84
CA VAL A 348 31.14 -7.20 -11.97
C VAL A 348 31.34 -5.74 -11.59
N PRO A 349 32.59 -5.29 -11.33
CA PRO A 349 32.85 -3.95 -10.81
C PRO A 349 32.87 -2.85 -11.90
N ARG A 350 31.99 -2.98 -12.91
CA ARG A 350 31.83 -1.98 -13.98
C ARG A 350 30.55 -1.22 -13.81
N PHE A 351 30.62 0.12 -13.85
CA PHE A 351 29.46 1.00 -13.66
C PHE A 351 28.30 0.66 -14.63
N ILE A 352 28.59 0.57 -15.94
CA ILE A 352 27.53 0.32 -16.94
C ILE A 352 26.81 -1.00 -16.68
N VAL A 353 27.56 -2.07 -16.38
CA VAL A 353 26.95 -3.37 -16.04
C VAL A 353 26.12 -3.28 -14.78
N SER A 354 26.60 -2.56 -13.76
CA SER A 354 25.88 -2.33 -12.51
C SER A 354 24.58 -1.54 -12.74
N ALA A 355 24.61 -0.48 -13.57
CA ALA A 355 23.44 0.34 -13.88
C ALA A 355 22.37 -0.45 -14.66
N ILE A 356 22.79 -1.25 -15.65
CA ILE A 356 21.88 -2.11 -16.40
C ILE A 356 21.30 -3.20 -15.48
N ALA A 357 22.15 -3.85 -14.69
CA ALA A 357 21.71 -4.91 -13.79
C ALA A 357 20.67 -4.42 -12.77
N VAL A 358 20.88 -3.24 -12.16
CA VAL A 358 19.94 -2.68 -11.19
C VAL A 358 18.63 -2.23 -11.82
N ALA A 359 18.64 -1.72 -13.05
CA ALA A 359 17.43 -1.37 -13.78
C ALA A 359 16.58 -2.62 -14.09
N PHE A 360 17.22 -3.69 -14.59
CA PHE A 360 16.53 -4.97 -14.80
C PHE A 360 16.12 -5.65 -13.49
N LEU A 361 16.89 -5.47 -12.42
CA LEU A 361 16.51 -5.95 -11.08
C LEU A 361 15.20 -5.30 -10.64
N GLY A 362 15.07 -3.97 -10.81
CA GLY A 362 13.81 -3.26 -10.60
C GLY A 362 12.69 -3.85 -11.47
N PHE A 363 12.94 -4.09 -12.76
CA PHE A 363 11.96 -4.64 -13.69
C PHE A 363 11.38 -5.99 -13.23
N PHE A 364 12.21 -6.92 -12.80
CA PHE A 364 11.75 -8.24 -12.35
C PHE A 364 11.22 -8.22 -10.90
N LEU A 365 11.60 -7.25 -10.08
CA LEU A 365 11.02 -7.03 -8.75
C LEU A 365 9.62 -6.40 -8.81
N GLY A 366 9.31 -5.63 -9.86
CA GLY A 366 8.05 -4.89 -10.00
C GLY A 366 6.79 -5.71 -9.76
N PRO A 367 6.59 -6.88 -10.38
CA PRO A 367 5.38 -7.70 -10.23
C PRO A 367 5.30 -8.48 -8.92
N MET A 368 6.35 -8.48 -8.07
CA MET A 368 6.42 -9.32 -6.87
C MET A 368 5.33 -8.96 -5.86
N PHE A 369 5.15 -7.67 -5.58
CA PHE A 369 4.17 -7.20 -4.61
C PHE A 369 2.73 -7.55 -5.04
N PRO A 370 2.23 -7.13 -6.22
CA PRO A 370 0.88 -7.47 -6.64
C PRO A 370 0.69 -8.98 -6.83
N GLY A 371 1.70 -9.70 -7.30
CA GLY A 371 1.63 -11.15 -7.46
C GLY A 371 1.49 -11.90 -6.14
N ALA A 372 2.20 -11.50 -5.10
CA ALA A 372 2.08 -12.10 -3.76
C ALA A 372 0.71 -11.78 -3.13
N VAL A 373 0.18 -10.57 -3.29
CA VAL A 373 -1.20 -10.22 -2.87
C VAL A 373 -2.20 -11.14 -3.55
N MET A 374 -2.08 -11.32 -4.87
CA MET A 374 -3.01 -12.16 -5.65
C MET A 374 -2.98 -13.63 -5.21
N VAL A 375 -1.78 -14.19 -5.01
CA VAL A 375 -1.63 -15.58 -4.53
C VAL A 375 -2.21 -15.73 -3.12
N THR A 376 -1.97 -14.77 -2.25
CA THR A 376 -2.53 -14.78 -0.89
C THR A 376 -4.05 -14.74 -0.92
N ALA A 377 -4.65 -13.90 -1.76
CA ALA A 377 -6.09 -13.84 -1.96
C ALA A 377 -6.67 -15.16 -2.53
N LYS A 378 -5.95 -15.84 -3.45
CA LYS A 378 -6.38 -17.15 -3.98
C LYS A 378 -6.29 -18.28 -2.96
N LEU A 379 -5.43 -18.19 -1.95
CA LEU A 379 -5.20 -19.22 -0.95
C LEU A 379 -6.04 -19.06 0.31
N LEU A 380 -6.58 -17.87 0.57
CA LEU A 380 -7.35 -17.57 1.77
C LEU A 380 -8.84 -17.46 1.48
N PRO A 381 -9.73 -17.75 2.45
CA PRO A 381 -11.16 -17.45 2.36
C PRO A 381 -11.40 -15.94 2.24
N THR A 382 -12.36 -15.53 1.40
CA THR A 382 -12.65 -14.10 1.10
C THR A 382 -12.92 -13.27 2.36
N LYS A 383 -13.58 -13.86 3.38
CA LYS A 383 -13.89 -13.17 4.65
C LYS A 383 -12.69 -12.65 5.43
N ILE A 384 -11.48 -13.20 5.21
CA ILE A 384 -10.26 -12.78 5.91
C ILE A 384 -9.24 -12.09 5.02
N HIS A 385 -9.52 -11.88 3.72
CA HIS A 385 -8.59 -11.25 2.78
C HIS A 385 -8.09 -9.90 3.28
N VAL A 386 -9.01 -9.01 3.65
CA VAL A 386 -8.67 -7.64 4.08
C VAL A 386 -7.78 -7.68 5.32
N SER A 387 -8.15 -8.49 6.32
CA SER A 387 -7.37 -8.58 7.56
C SER A 387 -6.01 -9.24 7.35
N ALA A 388 -5.92 -10.30 6.54
CA ALA A 388 -4.69 -11.04 6.30
C ALA A 388 -3.69 -10.23 5.45
N ILE A 389 -4.16 -9.64 4.35
CA ILE A 389 -3.33 -8.83 3.45
C ILE A 389 -2.91 -7.53 4.14
N GLY A 390 -3.83 -6.86 4.83
CA GLY A 390 -3.53 -5.64 5.59
C GLY A 390 -2.48 -5.89 6.68
N PHE A 391 -2.59 -6.99 7.43
CA PHE A 391 -1.58 -7.39 8.42
C PHE A 391 -0.23 -7.68 7.75
N ALA A 392 -0.22 -8.43 6.65
CA ALA A 392 1.00 -8.74 5.92
C ALA A 392 1.70 -7.49 5.36
N MET A 393 0.92 -6.52 4.86
CA MET A 393 1.46 -5.24 4.39
C MET A 393 2.03 -4.39 5.54
N ALA A 394 1.40 -4.39 6.71
CA ALA A 394 1.92 -3.70 7.90
C ALA A 394 3.28 -4.28 8.33
N ILE A 395 3.41 -5.60 8.37
CA ILE A 395 4.71 -6.26 8.62
C ILE A 395 5.71 -5.95 7.50
N GLY A 396 5.26 -5.92 6.25
CA GLY A 396 6.07 -5.50 5.09
C GLY A 396 6.67 -4.11 5.28
N GLY A 397 5.87 -3.15 5.71
CA GLY A 397 6.32 -1.79 6.01
C GLY A 397 7.48 -1.74 7.02
N THR A 398 7.48 -2.62 8.03
CA THR A 398 8.62 -2.72 8.98
C THR A 398 9.91 -3.15 8.28
N GLY A 399 9.82 -4.04 7.28
CA GLY A 399 10.97 -4.46 6.46
C GLY A 399 11.55 -3.32 5.64
N GLY A 400 10.66 -2.53 4.98
CA GLY A 400 11.05 -1.33 4.23
C GLY A 400 11.67 -0.23 5.11
N THR A 401 11.54 -0.32 6.41
CA THR A 401 12.11 0.61 7.39
C THR A 401 13.42 0.10 7.98
N ILE A 402 13.40 -1.14 8.49
CA ILE A 402 14.52 -1.73 9.24
C ILE A 402 15.72 -1.99 8.33
N PHE A 403 15.51 -2.52 7.12
CA PHE A 403 16.63 -2.91 6.26
C PHE A 403 17.41 -1.73 5.69
N PRO A 404 16.80 -0.64 5.15
CA PRO A 404 17.59 0.52 4.73
C PRO A 404 18.36 1.15 5.90
N PHE A 405 17.77 1.19 7.09
CA PHE A 405 18.48 1.64 8.30
C PHE A 405 19.65 0.71 8.65
N ALA A 406 19.43 -0.60 8.66
CA ALA A 406 20.49 -1.58 8.96
C ALA A 406 21.63 -1.52 7.94
N ILE A 407 21.32 -1.35 6.65
CA ILE A 407 22.33 -1.13 5.61
C ILE A 407 23.18 0.08 5.95
N GLY A 408 22.57 1.21 6.31
CA GLY A 408 23.30 2.42 6.70
C GLY A 408 24.16 2.24 7.96
N ALA A 409 23.61 1.61 8.98
CA ALA A 409 24.32 1.33 10.24
C ALA A 409 25.55 0.42 10.01
N ILE A 410 25.42 -0.62 9.19
CA ILE A 410 26.54 -1.51 8.85
C ILE A 410 27.51 -0.81 7.89
N ALA A 411 27.01 -0.03 6.95
CA ALA A 411 27.83 0.72 5.98
C ALA A 411 28.76 1.72 6.70
N ASN A 412 28.38 2.22 7.86
CA ASN A 412 29.19 3.13 8.65
C ASN A 412 30.57 2.54 9.05
N SER A 413 30.61 1.23 9.33
CA SER A 413 31.85 0.55 9.72
C SER A 413 32.52 -0.23 8.58
N LYS A 414 31.73 -0.74 7.62
CA LYS A 414 32.21 -1.64 6.57
C LYS A 414 32.12 -1.05 5.16
N GLY A 415 31.65 0.19 5.05
CA GLY A 415 31.42 0.85 3.77
C GLY A 415 30.14 0.38 3.07
N VAL A 416 29.67 1.17 2.08
CA VAL A 416 28.42 0.95 1.36
C VAL A 416 28.38 -0.34 0.53
N GLY A 417 29.53 -1.00 0.34
CA GLY A 417 29.63 -2.32 -0.31
C GLY A 417 28.77 -3.42 0.33
N VAL A 418 28.43 -3.26 1.61
CA VAL A 418 27.53 -4.17 2.36
C VAL A 418 26.11 -4.27 1.79
N LEU A 419 25.70 -3.29 0.99
CA LEU A 419 24.44 -3.34 0.24
C LEU A 419 24.28 -4.65 -0.52
N GLN A 420 25.33 -5.10 -1.19
CA GLN A 420 25.28 -6.24 -2.12
C GLN A 420 24.94 -7.56 -1.43
N PRO A 421 25.69 -8.01 -0.40
CA PRO A 421 25.37 -9.27 0.28
C PRO A 421 24.03 -9.20 1.04
N ILE A 422 23.66 -8.05 1.60
CA ILE A 422 22.37 -7.91 2.31
C ILE A 422 21.20 -8.08 1.33
N ILE A 423 21.24 -7.39 0.19
CA ILE A 423 20.19 -7.51 -0.83
C ILE A 423 20.12 -8.93 -1.40
N LEU A 424 21.24 -9.57 -1.66
CA LEU A 424 21.26 -10.96 -2.13
C LEU A 424 20.63 -11.91 -1.10
N ALA A 425 20.97 -11.75 0.18
CA ALA A 425 20.38 -12.54 1.26
C ALA A 425 18.86 -12.33 1.34
N LEU A 426 18.39 -11.09 1.25
CA LEU A 426 16.97 -10.78 1.26
C LEU A 426 16.22 -11.38 0.05
N ILE A 427 16.77 -11.25 -1.17
CA ILE A 427 16.16 -11.87 -2.37
C ILE A 427 16.10 -13.40 -2.21
N THR A 428 17.14 -14.00 -1.62
CA THR A 428 17.16 -15.45 -1.35
C THR A 428 16.10 -15.85 -0.34
N VAL A 429 15.89 -15.04 0.73
CA VAL A 429 14.81 -15.24 1.69
C VAL A 429 13.44 -15.11 1.01
N VAL A 430 13.23 -14.09 0.18
CA VAL A 430 12.01 -13.92 -0.62
C VAL A 430 11.74 -15.16 -1.47
N ALA A 431 12.76 -15.69 -2.14
CA ALA A 431 12.65 -16.90 -2.98
C ALA A 431 12.31 -18.13 -2.13
N GLY A 432 12.98 -18.35 -0.99
CA GLY A 432 12.71 -19.46 -0.09
C GLY A 432 11.28 -19.43 0.48
N VAL A 433 10.84 -18.24 0.91
CA VAL A 433 9.46 -18.01 1.39
C VAL A 433 8.45 -18.26 0.28
N TRP A 434 8.72 -17.76 -0.94
CA TRP A 434 7.86 -17.96 -2.10
C TRP A 434 7.66 -19.44 -2.43
N LEU A 435 8.73 -20.22 -2.41
CA LEU A 435 8.66 -21.66 -2.66
C LEU A 435 7.88 -22.41 -1.57
N SER A 436 7.81 -21.85 -0.35
CA SER A 436 7.07 -22.43 0.79
C SER A 436 5.57 -22.18 0.73
N PHE A 437 5.06 -21.34 -0.17
CA PHE A 437 3.62 -21.13 -0.34
C PHE A 437 2.95 -22.43 -0.81
N PRO A 438 1.74 -22.76 -0.30
CA PRO A 438 0.96 -23.91 -0.75
C PRO A 438 0.68 -23.83 -2.27
N ARG A 439 0.52 -24.99 -2.91
CA ARG A 439 0.09 -25.02 -4.31
C ARG A 439 -1.37 -24.59 -4.40
N ILE A 440 -1.68 -23.67 -5.32
CA ILE A 440 -3.06 -23.31 -5.64
C ILE A 440 -3.69 -24.54 -6.29
N GLN A 441 -4.66 -25.15 -5.62
CA GLN A 441 -5.46 -26.20 -6.24
C GLN A 441 -6.30 -25.55 -7.35
N LYS A 442 -6.17 -26.02 -8.59
CA LYS A 442 -7.15 -25.71 -9.63
C LYS A 442 -8.50 -26.19 -9.12
N LYS A 443 -9.43 -25.29 -8.91
CA LYS A 443 -10.85 -25.68 -8.85
C LYS A 443 -11.21 -26.04 -10.28
N ASP A 444 -11.46 -27.33 -10.50
CA ASP A 444 -12.04 -27.88 -11.74
C ASP A 444 -13.43 -27.29 -11.94
#